data_9827a7836341f2e5d09925b085afa526
#
_entry.id   9827a7836341f2e5d09925b085afa526
#
_cell.length_a   1.000
_cell.length_b   1.000
_cell.length_c   1.000
_cell.angle_alpha   90.00
_cell.angle_beta   90.00
_cell.angle_gamma   90.00
#
_symmetry.space_group_name_H-M   'P 1'
#
loop_
_entity.id
_entity.type
_entity.pdbx_description
1 polymer ?
#
loop_
_entity_poly.entity_id
_entity_poly.type
_entity_poly.pdbx_seq_one_letter_code
_entity_poly.pdbx_strand_id
1 'polypeptide(L)'
;MGGRIGLGGEDGCSHGSAVSSSAARGCSQAGLVSVIVFICMFICMVSFSPACSRQNPPAPPDAATLLQAVAVADPAKYPSTQQPRHWSNPYLVIRPDTVGLLTGIAANEEQILKPEEVLNALARLPASAWPYGRAVAILVEEKPAASEPDKIALRRNRGIVAGDLQGAHVAIHWIPTS
;
A
#
# COMPACT_ATOMS: atom_id res chain seq x y z
N MET A 1 -12.45 45.11 3.92
CA MET A 1 -11.48 45.10 2.82
C MET A 1 -11.13 43.66 2.58
N GLY A 2 -11.61 42.94 1.66
CA GLY A 2 -12.02 43.23 0.31
C GLY A 2 -11.08 42.57 -0.67
N GLY A 3 -11.62 41.60 -1.38
CA GLY A 3 -11.08 41.16 -2.67
C GLY A 3 -10.54 39.76 -2.72
N ARG A 4 -10.82 38.91 -3.62
CA ARG A 4 -11.52 38.70 -4.91
C ARG A 4 -11.14 37.29 -5.35
N ILE A 5 -11.98 36.32 -5.50
CA ILE A 5 -12.59 35.73 -6.69
C ILE A 5 -11.71 35.79 -7.95
N GLY A 6 -11.36 34.60 -8.46
CA GLY A 6 -10.80 34.35 -9.77
C GLY A 6 -11.36 33.05 -10.31
N LEU A 7 -12.45 33.14 -11.06
CA LEU A 7 -13.01 32.16 -11.99
C LEU A 7 -12.29 32.31 -13.34
N GLY A 8 -12.13 31.23 -14.05
CA GLY A 8 -11.77 31.14 -15.46
C GLY A 8 -11.50 29.68 -15.73
N GLY A 9 -12.22 28.93 -16.50
CA GLY A 9 -12.96 29.21 -17.70
C GLY A 9 -12.32 28.45 -18.83
N GLU A 10 -13.16 27.72 -19.52
CA GLU A 10 -13.27 27.47 -20.96
C GLU A 10 -12.46 26.31 -21.54
N ASP A 11 -13.13 25.27 -21.92
CA ASP A 11 -13.76 24.97 -23.23
C ASP A 11 -12.77 24.61 -24.33
N GLY A 12 -12.97 23.43 -24.89
CA GLY A 12 -12.29 22.92 -26.07
C GLY A 12 -12.99 21.71 -26.67
N CYS A 13 -14.24 21.89 -27.12
CA CYS A 13 -14.86 21.01 -28.10
C CYS A 13 -14.16 21.17 -29.44
N SER A 14 -13.82 20.10 -30.12
CA SER A 14 -13.56 20.10 -31.55
C SER A 14 -14.27 18.95 -32.25
N HIS A 15 -15.29 19.32 -32.94
CA HIS A 15 -15.99 18.57 -33.98
C HIS A 15 -15.05 18.33 -35.19
N GLY A 16 -15.16 17.18 -35.79
CA GLY A 16 -14.51 16.87 -37.06
C GLY A 16 -15.32 15.85 -37.84
N SER A 17 -16.10 16.40 -38.69
CA SER A 17 -17.06 15.99 -39.69
C SER A 17 -16.67 14.83 -40.58
N ALA A 18 -17.72 14.15 -40.98
CA ALA A 18 -17.87 13.15 -42.02
C ALA A 18 -17.44 13.65 -43.41
N VAL A 19 -16.91 12.74 -44.22
CA VAL A 19 -17.04 12.81 -45.70
C VAL A 19 -17.39 11.43 -46.20
N SER A 20 -18.60 11.38 -46.74
CA SER A 20 -19.17 10.36 -47.60
C SER A 20 -18.56 10.48 -48.98
N SER A 21 -18.20 9.38 -49.63
CA SER A 21 -18.11 9.34 -51.07
C SER A 21 -18.43 7.94 -51.62
N SER A 22 -19.60 7.88 -52.21
CA SER A 22 -20.06 6.78 -53.03
C SER A 22 -19.38 6.82 -54.42
N ALA A 23 -18.90 5.68 -54.89
CA ALA A 23 -18.74 5.44 -56.31
C ALA A 23 -18.96 3.96 -56.63
N ALA A 24 -20.06 3.68 -57.27
CA ALA A 24 -20.37 2.42 -57.92
C ALA A 24 -19.51 2.26 -59.18
N ARG A 25 -19.12 1.04 -59.50
CA ARG A 25 -19.21 0.44 -60.86
C ARG A 25 -18.53 -0.93 -60.89
N GLY A 26 -19.30 -1.88 -61.20
CA GLY A 26 -19.27 -3.15 -61.72
C GLY A 26 -18.03 -3.64 -62.47
N CYS A 27 -17.69 -4.88 -62.24
CA CYS A 27 -17.29 -5.81 -63.31
C CYS A 27 -17.00 -7.20 -62.74
N SER A 28 -17.49 -8.16 -63.42
CA SER A 28 -16.97 -9.49 -63.67
C SER A 28 -16.98 -10.52 -62.53
N GLN A 29 -17.96 -11.42 -62.56
CA GLN A 29 -18.17 -12.53 -61.63
C GLN A 29 -17.08 -13.62 -61.68
N ALA A 30 -16.12 -13.61 -62.58
CA ALA A 30 -15.08 -14.64 -62.70
C ALA A 30 -13.88 -14.42 -61.68
N GLY A 31 -13.72 -13.21 -61.19
CA GLY A 31 -12.65 -12.89 -60.21
C GLY A 31 -13.02 -13.10 -58.75
N LEU A 32 -14.31 -13.21 -58.45
CA LEU A 32 -14.83 -13.15 -57.09
C LEU A 32 -14.52 -14.41 -56.28
N VAL A 33 -14.53 -15.59 -56.92
CA VAL A 33 -14.29 -16.87 -56.22
C VAL A 33 -12.84 -17.00 -55.79
N SER A 34 -11.88 -16.53 -56.61
CA SER A 34 -10.46 -16.61 -56.27
C SER A 34 -10.08 -15.67 -55.14
N VAL A 35 -10.69 -14.49 -55.09
CA VAL A 35 -10.44 -13.50 -54.00
C VAL A 35 -11.02 -13.97 -52.68
N ILE A 36 -12.18 -14.62 -52.70
CA ILE A 36 -12.81 -15.14 -51.45
C ILE A 36 -11.96 -16.25 -50.82
N VAL A 37 -11.39 -17.17 -51.63
CA VAL A 37 -10.52 -18.24 -51.14
C VAL A 37 -9.24 -17.67 -50.53
N PHE A 38 -8.65 -16.64 -51.11
CA PHE A 38 -7.47 -15.98 -50.56
C PHE A 38 -7.77 -15.22 -49.28
N ILE A 39 -8.92 -14.54 -49.19
CA ILE A 39 -9.34 -13.82 -47.99
C ILE A 39 -9.63 -14.81 -46.83
N CYS A 40 -10.30 -15.93 -47.13
CA CYS A 40 -10.52 -16.96 -46.11
C CYS A 40 -9.22 -17.59 -45.59
N MET A 41 -8.24 -17.84 -46.49
CA MET A 41 -6.93 -18.34 -46.06
C MET A 41 -6.15 -17.30 -45.22
N PHE A 42 -6.27 -16.02 -45.56
CA PHE A 42 -5.62 -14.95 -44.78
C PHE A 42 -6.27 -14.74 -43.42
N ILE A 43 -7.59 -14.87 -43.32
CA ILE A 43 -8.32 -14.76 -42.06
C ILE A 43 -8.00 -15.93 -41.12
N CYS A 44 -7.81 -17.14 -41.61
CA CYS A 44 -7.40 -18.29 -40.82
C CYS A 44 -5.95 -18.17 -40.27
N MET A 45 -5.07 -17.49 -41.00
CA MET A 45 -3.69 -17.27 -40.56
C MET A 45 -3.56 -16.20 -39.44
N VAL A 46 -4.49 -15.26 -39.38
CA VAL A 46 -4.47 -14.19 -38.34
C VAL A 46 -5.09 -14.65 -37.05
N SER A 47 -5.87 -15.76 -37.03
CA SER A 47 -6.56 -16.26 -35.84
C SER A 47 -5.66 -17.10 -34.91
N PHE A 48 -4.42 -17.43 -35.29
CA PHE A 48 -3.44 -18.08 -34.44
C PHE A 48 -2.43 -17.07 -33.87
N SER A 49 -2.92 -15.99 -33.30
CA SER A 49 -2.12 -15.25 -32.34
C SER A 49 -2.15 -16.06 -31.02
N PRO A 50 -1.05 -16.71 -30.60
CA PRO A 50 -0.99 -17.19 -29.23
C PRO A 50 -1.12 -15.93 -28.38
N ALA A 51 -2.26 -15.78 -27.75
CA ALA A 51 -2.40 -14.84 -26.65
C ALA A 51 -1.41 -15.31 -25.58
N CYS A 52 -0.17 -14.85 -25.70
CA CYS A 52 0.74 -14.82 -24.57
C CYS A 52 0.06 -13.92 -23.56
N SER A 53 -0.81 -14.51 -22.76
CA SER A 53 -1.22 -13.93 -21.50
C SER A 53 0.08 -13.69 -20.76
N ARG A 54 0.60 -12.46 -20.78
CA ARG A 54 1.59 -12.00 -19.83
C ARG A 54 0.91 -12.20 -18.50
N GLN A 55 1.13 -13.36 -17.89
CA GLN A 55 0.86 -13.53 -16.47
C GLN A 55 1.73 -12.45 -15.80
N ASN A 56 1.11 -11.35 -15.45
CA ASN A 56 1.78 -10.40 -14.55
C ASN A 56 2.24 -11.24 -13.36
N PRO A 57 3.53 -11.16 -12.98
CA PRO A 57 3.99 -11.85 -11.79
C PRO A 57 3.03 -11.48 -10.66
N PRO A 58 2.64 -12.43 -9.80
CA PRO A 58 1.75 -12.14 -8.69
C PRO A 58 2.31 -10.96 -7.91
N ALA A 59 1.46 -9.98 -7.62
CA ALA A 59 1.86 -8.83 -6.82
C ALA A 59 2.51 -9.34 -5.53
N PRO A 60 3.59 -8.71 -5.05
CA PRO A 60 4.21 -9.11 -3.80
C PRO A 60 3.14 -9.10 -2.69
N PRO A 61 3.17 -10.07 -1.77
CA PRO A 61 2.18 -10.15 -0.71
C PRO A 61 2.19 -8.86 0.11
N ASP A 62 1.00 -8.38 0.42
CA ASP A 62 0.79 -7.22 1.27
C ASP A 62 1.41 -7.44 2.68
N ALA A 63 1.90 -6.37 3.30
CA ALA A 63 2.51 -6.41 4.64
C ALA A 63 1.58 -7.02 5.69
N ALA A 64 0.28 -6.73 5.61
CA ALA A 64 -0.72 -7.32 6.50
C ALA A 64 -0.80 -8.84 6.32
N THR A 65 -0.75 -9.33 5.09
CA THR A 65 -0.73 -10.77 4.78
C THR A 65 0.54 -11.45 5.30
N LEU A 66 1.71 -10.81 5.18
CA LEU A 66 2.96 -11.32 5.73
C LEU A 66 2.91 -11.45 7.25
N LEU A 67 2.35 -10.45 7.93
CA LEU A 67 2.17 -10.48 9.38
C LEU A 67 1.19 -11.57 9.85
N GLN A 68 0.25 -11.99 9.02
CA GLN A 68 -0.64 -13.11 9.35
C GLN A 68 0.10 -14.46 9.46
N ALA A 69 1.27 -14.59 8.86
CA ALA A 69 2.12 -15.76 9.04
C ALA A 69 2.76 -15.84 10.45
N VAL A 70 2.81 -14.72 11.17
CA VAL A 70 3.25 -14.68 12.57
C VAL A 70 2.12 -15.23 13.47
N ALA A 71 2.47 -16.06 14.44
CA ALA A 71 1.50 -16.61 15.39
C ALA A 71 0.67 -15.51 16.07
N VAL A 72 -0.56 -15.82 16.41
CA VAL A 72 -1.43 -14.90 17.16
C VAL A 72 -0.77 -14.55 18.50
N ALA A 73 -0.96 -13.31 18.94
CA ALA A 73 -0.45 -12.81 20.20
C ALA A 73 -0.94 -13.66 21.37
N ASP A 74 -0.02 -14.03 22.25
CA ASP A 74 -0.32 -14.80 23.47
C ASP A 74 -0.04 -13.94 24.71
N PRO A 75 -1.07 -13.31 25.30
CA PRO A 75 -0.90 -12.45 26.48
C PRO A 75 -0.33 -13.18 27.69
N ALA A 76 -0.44 -14.51 27.77
CA ALA A 76 0.12 -15.28 28.87
C ALA A 76 1.66 -15.29 28.87
N LYS A 77 2.26 -15.01 27.73
CA LYS A 77 3.72 -14.90 27.55
C LYS A 77 4.26 -13.50 27.83
N TYR A 78 3.38 -12.51 28.00
CA TYR A 78 3.83 -11.14 28.24
C TYR A 78 4.47 -11.04 29.63
N PRO A 79 5.57 -10.29 29.75
CA PRO A 79 6.14 -10.02 31.06
C PRO A 79 5.11 -9.29 31.91
N SER A 80 4.96 -9.73 33.18
CA SER A 80 4.02 -9.13 34.14
C SER A 80 4.38 -7.71 34.55
N THR A 81 5.45 -7.17 34.02
CA THR A 81 6.00 -5.88 34.42
C THR A 81 5.62 -4.78 33.44
N GLN A 82 5.19 -3.66 33.96
CA GLN A 82 5.03 -2.40 33.25
C GLN A 82 6.36 -1.82 32.72
N GLN A 83 7.46 -2.58 32.84
CA GLN A 83 8.78 -2.11 32.45
C GLN A 83 9.08 -2.49 30.99
N PRO A 84 9.31 -1.51 30.11
CA PRO A 84 9.67 -1.75 28.71
C PRO A 84 10.90 -2.65 28.54
N ARG A 85 11.79 -2.66 29.54
CA ARG A 85 13.07 -3.39 29.54
C ARG A 85 12.95 -4.92 29.43
N HIS A 86 11.76 -5.47 29.65
CA HIS A 86 11.52 -6.92 29.55
C HIS A 86 10.69 -7.32 28.33
N TRP A 87 10.35 -6.36 27.50
CA TRP A 87 9.58 -6.63 26.30
C TRP A 87 10.49 -7.11 25.17
N SER A 88 10.32 -8.34 24.70
CA SER A 88 11.22 -8.96 23.69
C SER A 88 10.67 -8.91 22.26
N ASN A 89 9.40 -8.54 22.07
CA ASN A 89 8.80 -8.31 20.76
C ASN A 89 9.19 -6.92 20.21
N PRO A 90 8.83 -6.60 18.97
CA PRO A 90 9.03 -5.26 18.42
C PRO A 90 8.41 -4.17 19.32
N TYR A 91 9.13 -3.08 19.44
CA TYR A 91 8.78 -1.95 20.27
C TYR A 91 8.82 -0.67 19.45
N LEU A 92 7.77 0.13 19.51
CA LEU A 92 7.66 1.38 18.78
C LEU A 92 7.70 2.58 19.71
N VAL A 93 8.43 3.61 19.31
CA VAL A 93 8.45 4.92 19.97
C VAL A 93 7.85 5.95 19.02
N ILE A 94 6.66 6.42 19.31
CA ILE A 94 5.99 7.42 18.48
C ILE A 94 6.41 8.81 18.90
N ARG A 95 6.92 9.58 17.94
CA ARG A 95 7.34 10.98 18.08
C ARG A 95 6.55 11.88 17.12
N PRO A 96 6.60 13.20 17.28
CA PRO A 96 5.92 14.12 16.37
C PRO A 96 6.34 13.97 14.91
N ASP A 97 7.62 13.73 14.65
CA ASP A 97 8.16 13.69 13.30
C ASP A 97 8.38 12.27 12.76
N THR A 98 8.55 11.29 13.64
CA THR A 98 9.02 9.95 13.27
C THR A 98 8.47 8.88 14.21
N VAL A 99 8.68 7.62 13.81
CA VAL A 99 8.46 6.45 14.65
C VAL A 99 9.76 5.67 14.72
N GLY A 100 10.23 5.43 15.94
CA GLY A 100 11.37 4.55 16.19
C GLY A 100 10.90 3.11 16.30
N LEU A 101 11.54 2.18 15.58
CA LEU A 101 11.35 0.74 15.73
C LEU A 101 12.58 0.12 16.35
N LEU A 102 12.36 -0.57 17.48
CA LEU A 102 13.37 -1.37 18.17
C LEU A 102 12.96 -2.83 18.12
N THR A 103 13.90 -3.71 17.79
CA THR A 103 13.70 -5.16 17.75
C THR A 103 14.37 -5.81 18.94
N GLY A 104 13.61 -5.95 20.03
CA GLY A 104 14.12 -6.45 21.32
C GLY A 104 14.86 -5.37 22.12
N ILE A 105 15.01 -5.62 23.41
CA ILE A 105 15.51 -4.64 24.39
C ILE A 105 17.03 -4.43 24.28
N ALA A 106 17.71 -5.41 23.72
CA ALA A 106 19.15 -5.35 23.48
C ALA A 106 19.52 -4.68 22.15
N ALA A 107 18.54 -4.32 21.34
CA ALA A 107 18.79 -3.62 20.09
C ALA A 107 19.20 -2.18 20.40
N ASN A 108 20.50 -1.94 20.39
CA ASN A 108 21.06 -0.58 20.52
C ASN A 108 20.81 0.26 19.26
N GLU A 109 20.15 -0.31 18.26
CA GLU A 109 19.88 0.35 16.98
C GLU A 109 18.37 0.58 16.83
N GLU A 110 17.98 1.82 16.92
CA GLU A 110 16.65 2.27 16.63
C GLU A 110 16.55 2.57 15.14
N GLN A 111 15.65 1.89 14.44
CA GLN A 111 15.32 2.22 13.05
C GLN A 111 14.30 3.36 13.04
N ILE A 112 14.67 4.50 12.44
CA ILE A 112 13.79 5.65 12.30
C ILE A 112 12.95 5.51 11.03
N LEU A 113 11.63 5.60 11.18
CA LEU A 113 10.63 5.37 10.13
C LEU A 113 9.63 6.53 10.08
N LYS A 114 8.95 6.65 8.95
CA LYS A 114 7.69 7.39 8.87
C LYS A 114 6.54 6.52 9.40
N PRO A 115 5.45 7.12 9.90
CA PRO A 115 4.30 6.35 10.41
C PRO A 115 3.78 5.31 9.41
N GLU A 116 3.71 5.68 8.13
CA GLU A 116 3.19 4.84 7.03
C GLU A 116 4.13 3.69 6.65
N GLU A 117 5.39 3.71 7.08
CA GLU A 117 6.39 2.69 6.78
C GLU A 117 6.44 1.59 7.85
N VAL A 118 5.84 1.83 9.01
CA VAL A 118 5.92 0.95 10.19
C VAL A 118 5.44 -0.46 9.89
N LEU A 119 4.26 -0.60 9.26
CA LEU A 119 3.70 -1.91 8.97
C LEU A 119 4.60 -2.73 8.04
N ASN A 120 5.17 -2.10 7.02
CA ASN A 120 6.09 -2.73 6.10
C ASN A 120 7.42 -3.13 6.77
N ALA A 121 7.93 -2.31 7.68
CA ALA A 121 9.12 -2.63 8.45
C ALA A 121 8.89 -3.82 9.37
N LEU A 122 7.76 -3.86 10.08
CA LEU A 122 7.37 -4.97 10.94
C LEU A 122 7.20 -6.29 10.16
N ALA A 123 6.61 -6.23 8.97
CA ALA A 123 6.39 -7.41 8.13
C ALA A 123 7.70 -8.04 7.62
N ARG A 124 8.80 -7.28 7.61
CA ARG A 124 10.14 -7.76 7.20
C ARG A 124 10.93 -8.38 8.35
N LEU A 125 10.45 -8.27 9.57
CA LEU A 125 11.15 -8.84 10.73
C LEU A 125 11.11 -10.37 10.67
N PRO A 126 12.19 -11.05 11.09
CA PRO A 126 12.23 -12.50 11.16
C PRO A 126 11.26 -13.02 12.23
N ALA A 127 10.79 -14.26 12.07
CA ALA A 127 9.89 -14.89 13.03
C ALA A 127 10.44 -14.90 14.47
N SER A 128 11.76 -14.93 14.63
CA SER A 128 12.43 -14.88 15.93
C SER A 128 12.25 -13.53 16.67
N ALA A 129 11.86 -12.48 15.95
CA ALA A 129 11.55 -11.18 16.58
C ALA A 129 10.18 -11.17 17.29
N TRP A 130 9.39 -12.25 17.19
CA TRP A 130 8.02 -12.34 17.68
C TRP A 130 7.81 -13.43 18.76
N PRO A 131 8.60 -13.47 19.84
CA PRO A 131 8.49 -14.51 20.86
C PRO A 131 7.12 -14.58 21.54
N TYR A 132 6.39 -13.48 21.61
CA TYR A 132 5.03 -13.42 22.18
C TYR A 132 3.91 -13.54 21.14
N GLY A 133 4.26 -13.86 19.88
CA GLY A 133 3.35 -13.78 18.76
C GLY A 133 3.18 -12.35 18.26
N ARG A 134 2.16 -12.11 17.45
CA ARG A 134 1.90 -10.86 16.73
C ARG A 134 1.41 -9.75 17.67
N ALA A 135 2.32 -9.24 18.48
CA ALA A 135 2.08 -8.16 19.43
C ALA A 135 3.23 -7.14 19.39
N VAL A 136 2.90 -5.86 19.52
CA VAL A 136 3.86 -4.74 19.52
C VAL A 136 3.61 -3.89 20.75
N ALA A 137 4.68 -3.48 21.44
CA ALA A 137 4.58 -2.47 22.47
C ALA A 137 4.76 -1.08 21.89
N ILE A 138 4.01 -0.11 22.35
CA ILE A 138 4.07 1.28 21.86
C ILE A 138 4.23 2.23 23.03
N LEU A 139 5.27 3.05 22.96
CA LEU A 139 5.47 4.23 23.78
C LEU A 139 5.16 5.48 22.95
N VAL A 140 4.40 6.39 23.51
CA VAL A 140 4.22 7.73 22.95
C VAL A 140 5.16 8.68 23.70
N GLU A 141 6.19 9.19 23.01
CA GLU A 141 7.15 10.12 23.60
C GLU A 141 6.59 11.54 23.57
N GLU A 142 5.88 11.93 24.62
CA GLU A 142 5.37 13.28 24.77
C GLU A 142 6.33 14.12 25.62
N LYS A 143 6.88 15.19 25.04
CA LYS A 143 7.72 16.12 25.79
C LYS A 143 6.84 17.05 26.64
N PRO A 144 7.17 17.31 27.92
CA PRO A 144 6.34 18.17 28.78
C PRO A 144 6.10 19.57 28.24
N ALA A 145 7.04 20.10 27.44
CA ALA A 145 6.96 21.42 26.80
C ALA A 145 6.65 21.33 25.31
N ALA A 146 5.98 20.25 24.87
CA ALA A 146 5.64 20.08 23.44
C ALA A 146 4.73 21.21 22.94
N SER A 147 5.03 21.73 21.75
CA SER A 147 4.20 22.74 21.09
C SER A 147 2.84 22.15 20.66
N GLU A 148 1.84 22.98 20.46
CA GLU A 148 0.55 22.49 19.93
C GLU A 148 0.67 21.79 18.56
N PRO A 149 1.48 22.25 17.61
CA PRO A 149 1.76 21.50 16.38
C PRO A 149 2.31 20.10 16.64
N ASP A 150 3.26 19.96 17.60
CA ASP A 150 3.85 18.65 17.95
C ASP A 150 2.81 17.70 18.52
N LYS A 151 1.93 18.20 19.39
CA LYS A 151 0.83 17.41 19.97
C LYS A 151 -0.15 16.94 18.88
N ILE A 152 -0.44 17.78 17.88
CA ILE A 152 -1.27 17.43 16.76
C ILE A 152 -0.59 16.35 15.91
N ALA A 153 0.68 16.53 15.59
CA ALA A 153 1.48 15.58 14.83
C ALA A 153 1.57 14.23 15.56
N LEU A 154 1.82 14.22 16.87
CA LEU A 154 1.87 13.03 17.70
C LEU A 154 0.55 12.25 17.68
N ARG A 155 -0.59 12.96 17.83
CA ARG A 155 -1.92 12.34 17.77
C ARG A 155 -2.19 11.72 16.40
N ARG A 156 -1.82 12.42 15.32
CA ARG A 156 -1.92 11.92 13.95
C ARG A 156 -1.09 10.64 13.75
N ASN A 157 0.19 10.68 14.12
CA ASN A 157 1.10 9.55 13.96
C ASN A 157 0.62 8.33 14.75
N ARG A 158 0.16 8.56 15.99
CA ARG A 158 -0.48 7.52 16.81
C ARG A 158 -1.69 6.91 16.10
N GLY A 159 -2.55 7.74 15.50
CA GLY A 159 -3.73 7.28 14.77
C GLY A 159 -3.38 6.42 13.56
N ILE A 160 -2.39 6.84 12.76
CA ILE A 160 -1.92 6.09 11.58
C ILE A 160 -1.38 4.73 12.02
N VAL A 161 -0.39 4.72 12.93
CA VAL A 161 0.25 3.48 13.39
C VAL A 161 -0.76 2.52 14.02
N ALA A 162 -1.62 3.02 14.90
CA ALA A 162 -2.64 2.17 15.54
C ALA A 162 -3.64 1.61 14.53
N GLY A 163 -4.09 2.40 13.56
CA GLY A 163 -5.01 1.98 12.51
C GLY A 163 -4.41 0.87 11.64
N ASP A 164 -3.18 1.05 11.19
CA ASP A 164 -2.47 0.08 10.34
C ASP A 164 -2.24 -1.25 11.09
N LEU A 165 -1.81 -1.19 12.34
CA LEU A 165 -1.60 -2.38 13.18
C LEU A 165 -2.90 -3.14 13.46
N GLN A 166 -3.98 -2.41 13.76
CA GLN A 166 -5.30 -3.01 13.95
C GLN A 166 -5.83 -3.66 12.67
N GLY A 167 -5.67 -2.99 11.54
CA GLY A 167 -6.02 -3.54 10.22
C GLY A 167 -5.26 -4.83 9.89
N ALA A 168 -4.02 -4.95 10.33
CA ALA A 168 -3.19 -6.15 10.20
C ALA A 168 -3.39 -7.18 11.34
N HIS A 169 -4.35 -6.96 12.23
CA HIS A 169 -4.62 -7.81 13.40
C HIS A 169 -3.40 -7.99 14.33
N VAL A 170 -2.57 -6.96 14.48
CA VAL A 170 -1.47 -6.93 15.43
C VAL A 170 -1.97 -6.43 16.78
N ALA A 171 -1.70 -7.16 17.84
CA ALA A 171 -2.06 -6.74 19.20
C ALA A 171 -1.17 -5.58 19.65
N ILE A 172 -1.77 -4.54 20.21
CA ILE A 172 -1.06 -3.35 20.67
C ILE A 172 -1.02 -3.34 22.20
N HIS A 173 0.18 -3.25 22.75
CA HIS A 173 0.43 -3.05 24.18
C HIS A 173 0.90 -1.60 24.40
N TRP A 174 0.03 -0.75 24.95
CA TRP A 174 0.38 0.63 25.24
C TRP A 174 1.18 0.73 26.54
N ILE A 175 2.33 1.39 26.45
CA ILE A 175 3.17 1.65 27.62
C ILE A 175 2.78 3.01 28.19
N PRO A 176 2.42 3.07 29.48
CA PRO A 176 2.08 4.33 30.12
C PRO A 176 3.32 5.23 30.20
N THR A 177 3.17 6.49 29.81
CA THR A 177 4.14 7.55 30.07
C THR A 177 3.99 7.98 31.54
N SER A 178 5.01 7.78 32.32
CA SER A 178 5.09 8.22 33.74
C SER A 178 5.45 9.69 33.86
#